data_ce83ecb5d12f2438dc6a8bf8c980c390
#
_entry.id   ce83ecb5d12f2438dc6a8bf8c980c390
#
_cell.length_a   1.000
_cell.length_b   1.000
_cell.length_c   1.000
_cell.angle_alpha   90.00
_cell.angle_beta   90.00
_cell.angle_gamma   90.00
#
_symmetry.space_group_name_H-M   'P 1'
#
loop_
_entity.id
_entity.type
_entity.pdbx_description
1 polymer ?
#
loop_
_entity_poly.entity_id
_entity_poly.type
_entity_poly.pdbx_seq_one_letter_code
_entity_poly.pdbx_strand_id
1 'polypeptide(L)'
;MLYDIHHSAAATFDKALEEILAAVKQNSQIPLRVVIFGAPKSNDEYLKQRQQIELAYREAYPAESRPLVAYVAHAPMDATLVAEVTYWEQTPKSIEYNDDYIVIDNDYILSGGLYSDIELHTGLQADNIFKRVAEILSVEGVSPANIVRQWNYIERITDITPDGQNYQLF
;
A
#
# COMPACT_ATOMS: atom_id res chain seq x y z
N MET A 1 8.64 -6.66 13.53
CA MET A 1 7.87 -6.75 12.27
C MET A 1 8.45 -7.87 11.43
N LEU A 2 7.61 -8.71 10.87
CA LEU A 2 7.95 -9.77 9.94
C LEU A 2 7.45 -9.39 8.54
N TYR A 3 8.20 -9.75 7.51
CA TYR A 3 7.82 -9.59 6.12
C TYR A 3 7.62 -10.96 5.49
N ASP A 4 6.54 -11.12 4.74
CA ASP A 4 6.25 -12.33 3.99
C ASP A 4 5.84 -11.97 2.55
N ILE A 5 6.04 -12.89 1.62
CA ILE A 5 5.70 -12.70 0.22
C ILE A 5 4.78 -13.82 -0.22
N HIS A 6 3.60 -13.46 -0.67
CA HIS A 6 2.64 -14.38 -1.27
C HIS A 6 2.55 -14.11 -2.76
N HIS A 7 2.42 -15.16 -3.55
CA HIS A 7 2.26 -15.05 -5.00
C HIS A 7 1.14 -15.96 -5.50
N SER A 8 0.50 -15.53 -6.56
CA SER A 8 -0.49 -16.35 -7.29
C SER A 8 -0.24 -16.24 -8.79
N ALA A 9 -0.19 -17.40 -9.44
CA ALA A 9 -0.13 -17.56 -10.90
C ALA A 9 -1.50 -17.96 -11.49
N ALA A 10 -2.60 -17.74 -10.76
CA ALA A 10 -3.94 -18.01 -11.25
C ALA A 10 -4.23 -17.26 -12.55
N ALA A 11 -5.01 -17.86 -13.46
CA ALA A 11 -5.21 -17.34 -14.80
C ALA A 11 -5.96 -15.99 -14.87
N THR A 12 -6.65 -15.62 -13.79
CA THR A 12 -7.43 -14.37 -13.72
C THR A 12 -7.05 -13.55 -12.49
N PHE A 13 -7.20 -12.23 -12.60
CA PHE A 13 -6.97 -11.29 -11.50
C PHE A 13 -7.82 -11.65 -10.27
N ASP A 14 -9.12 -11.89 -10.46
CA ASP A 14 -10.05 -12.18 -9.35
C ASP A 14 -9.61 -13.44 -8.58
N LYS A 15 -9.24 -14.50 -9.31
CA LYS A 15 -8.77 -15.73 -8.68
C LYS A 15 -7.44 -15.55 -7.96
N ALA A 16 -6.52 -14.79 -8.55
CA ALA A 16 -5.25 -14.48 -7.92
C ALA A 16 -5.45 -13.66 -6.63
N LEU A 17 -6.37 -12.69 -6.64
CA LEU A 17 -6.70 -11.89 -5.46
C LEU A 17 -7.31 -12.75 -4.34
N GLU A 18 -8.24 -13.68 -4.67
CA GLU A 18 -8.77 -14.64 -3.70
C GLU A 18 -7.67 -15.47 -3.04
N GLU A 19 -6.72 -16.00 -3.83
CA GLU A 19 -5.61 -16.82 -3.32
C GLU A 19 -4.67 -16.00 -2.42
N ILE A 20 -4.30 -14.79 -2.81
CA ILE A 20 -3.50 -13.88 -1.99
C ILE A 20 -4.22 -13.57 -0.67
N LEU A 21 -5.49 -13.17 -0.73
CA LEU A 21 -6.27 -12.85 0.46
C LEU A 21 -6.40 -14.03 1.41
N ALA A 22 -6.63 -15.25 0.87
CA ALA A 22 -6.68 -16.47 1.65
C ALA A 22 -5.34 -16.76 2.35
N ALA A 23 -4.22 -16.59 1.65
CA ALA A 23 -2.88 -16.78 2.21
C ALA A 23 -2.60 -15.78 3.35
N VAL A 24 -2.94 -14.51 3.17
CA VAL A 24 -2.80 -13.48 4.23
C VAL A 24 -3.64 -13.84 5.47
N LYS A 25 -4.87 -14.31 5.27
CA LYS A 25 -5.77 -14.70 6.38
C LYS A 25 -5.37 -15.98 7.10
N GLN A 26 -4.63 -16.88 6.46
CA GLN A 26 -4.13 -18.12 7.07
C GLN A 26 -2.96 -17.87 8.03
N ASN A 27 -2.26 -16.75 7.90
CA ASN A 27 -1.21 -16.39 8.83
C ASN A 27 -1.82 -16.05 10.20
N SER A 28 -1.23 -16.57 11.27
CA SER A 28 -1.69 -16.34 12.64
C SER A 28 -1.28 -14.98 13.21
N GLN A 29 -0.43 -14.26 12.51
CA GLN A 29 0.06 -12.94 12.91
C GLN A 29 -0.87 -11.83 12.41
N ILE A 30 -0.78 -10.66 13.02
CA ILE A 30 -1.60 -9.51 12.66
C ILE A 30 -1.06 -8.86 11.39
N PRO A 31 -1.78 -8.89 10.26
CA PRO A 31 -1.36 -8.18 9.06
C PRO A 31 -1.55 -6.69 9.24
N LEU A 32 -0.50 -5.91 9.04
CA LEU A 32 -0.53 -4.45 9.17
C LEU A 32 -0.61 -3.75 7.82
N ARG A 33 0.15 -4.24 6.84
CA ARG A 33 0.24 -3.64 5.51
C ARG A 33 0.37 -4.72 4.46
N VAL A 34 -0.34 -4.54 3.35
CA VAL A 34 -0.29 -5.40 2.17
C VAL A 34 -0.02 -4.54 0.95
N VAL A 35 1.07 -4.79 0.25
CA VAL A 35 1.37 -4.17 -1.05
C VAL A 35 1.21 -5.23 -2.11
N ILE A 36 0.25 -5.03 -3.00
CA ILE A 36 -0.06 -5.95 -4.09
C ILE A 36 0.53 -5.40 -5.39
N PHE A 37 1.29 -6.22 -6.08
CA PHE A 37 1.89 -5.93 -7.38
C PHE A 37 1.13 -6.69 -8.46
N GLY A 38 0.79 -5.99 -9.54
CA GLY A 38 0.08 -6.56 -10.68
C GLY A 38 0.42 -5.85 -11.99
N ALA A 39 -0.13 -6.34 -13.11
CA ALA A 39 0.19 -5.86 -14.44
C ALA A 39 -1.07 -5.33 -15.18
N PRO A 40 -1.72 -4.25 -14.70
CA PRO A 40 -2.82 -3.63 -15.43
C PRO A 40 -2.32 -3.07 -16.76
N LYS A 41 -3.16 -3.15 -17.80
CA LYS A 41 -2.79 -2.72 -19.16
C LYS A 41 -3.15 -1.27 -19.47
N SER A 42 -3.89 -0.62 -18.58
CA SER A 42 -4.31 0.78 -18.70
C SER A 42 -4.62 1.38 -17.34
N ASN A 43 -4.75 2.71 -17.28
CA ASN A 43 -5.18 3.43 -16.08
C ASN A 43 -6.58 3.00 -15.63
N ASP A 44 -7.52 2.78 -16.56
CA ASP A 44 -8.86 2.29 -16.23
C ASP A 44 -8.83 0.91 -15.58
N GLU A 45 -8.01 0.00 -16.12
CA GLU A 45 -7.83 -1.32 -15.54
C GLU A 45 -7.17 -1.24 -14.16
N TYR A 46 -6.16 -0.39 -14.00
CA TYR A 46 -5.51 -0.12 -12.71
C TYR A 46 -6.52 0.34 -11.66
N LEU A 47 -7.33 1.35 -11.98
CA LEU A 47 -8.34 1.90 -11.07
C LEU A 47 -9.39 0.84 -10.69
N LYS A 48 -9.85 0.06 -11.67
CA LYS A 48 -10.80 -1.04 -11.44
C LYS A 48 -10.19 -2.11 -10.52
N GLN A 49 -8.99 -2.57 -10.81
CA GLN A 49 -8.30 -3.58 -10.01
C GLN A 49 -8.01 -3.08 -8.59
N ARG A 50 -7.59 -1.82 -8.44
CA ARG A 50 -7.41 -1.19 -7.13
C ARG A 50 -8.71 -1.20 -6.32
N GLN A 51 -9.82 -0.78 -6.93
CA GLN A 51 -11.12 -0.80 -6.26
C GLN A 51 -11.55 -2.22 -5.86
N GLN A 52 -11.31 -3.23 -6.70
CA GLN A 52 -11.60 -4.63 -6.38
C GLN A 52 -10.78 -5.11 -5.17
N ILE A 53 -9.50 -4.76 -5.10
CA ILE A 53 -8.64 -5.07 -3.95
C ILE A 53 -9.18 -4.41 -2.68
N GLU A 54 -9.47 -3.10 -2.73
CA GLU A 54 -10.00 -2.35 -1.58
C GLU A 54 -11.31 -2.96 -1.05
N LEU A 55 -12.23 -3.32 -1.95
CA LEU A 55 -13.49 -3.98 -1.60
C LEU A 55 -13.26 -5.34 -0.97
N ALA A 56 -12.41 -6.18 -1.57
CA ALA A 56 -12.11 -7.53 -1.05
C ALA A 56 -11.54 -7.48 0.37
N TYR A 57 -10.64 -6.53 0.66
CA TYR A 57 -10.08 -6.37 2.01
C TYR A 57 -11.09 -5.75 2.99
N ARG A 58 -11.96 -4.85 2.54
CA ARG A 58 -13.07 -4.33 3.37
C ARG A 58 -14.08 -5.41 3.76
N GLU A 59 -14.36 -6.34 2.86
CA GLU A 59 -15.25 -7.48 3.13
C GLU A 59 -14.60 -8.53 4.02
N ALA A 60 -13.29 -8.72 3.88
CA ALA A 60 -12.54 -9.75 4.59
C ALA A 60 -12.12 -9.37 6.00
N TYR A 61 -12.00 -8.08 6.30
CA TYR A 61 -11.54 -7.55 7.59
C TYR A 61 -12.46 -6.43 8.10
N PRO A 62 -12.89 -6.50 9.36
CA PRO A 62 -13.56 -5.37 10.00
C PRO A 62 -12.62 -4.17 10.12
N ALA A 63 -13.18 -2.96 10.27
CA ALA A 63 -12.39 -1.72 10.24
C ALA A 63 -11.28 -1.70 11.31
N GLU A 64 -11.56 -2.24 12.49
CA GLU A 64 -10.67 -2.31 13.64
C GLU A 64 -9.54 -3.35 13.54
N SER A 65 -9.41 -4.04 12.41
CA SER A 65 -8.33 -5.02 12.17
C SER A 65 -7.92 -5.10 10.70
N ARG A 66 -8.35 -4.11 9.91
CA ARG A 66 -8.06 -4.09 8.47
C ARG A 66 -6.63 -3.61 8.21
N PRO A 67 -5.80 -4.40 7.50
CA PRO A 67 -4.49 -3.93 7.11
C PRO A 67 -4.58 -2.76 6.12
N LEU A 68 -3.55 -1.92 6.10
CA LEU A 68 -3.35 -0.93 5.06
C LEU A 68 -3.04 -1.63 3.74
N VAL A 69 -3.73 -1.26 2.68
CA VAL A 69 -3.59 -1.94 1.39
C VAL A 69 -3.13 -0.96 0.31
N ALA A 70 -2.12 -1.36 -0.45
CA ALA A 70 -1.64 -0.61 -1.60
C ALA A 70 -1.61 -1.51 -2.85
N TYR A 71 -2.00 -0.97 -4.01
CA TYR A 71 -1.85 -1.62 -5.30
C TYR A 71 -0.82 -0.88 -6.14
N VAL A 72 0.15 -1.61 -6.68
CA VAL A 72 1.24 -1.08 -7.49
C VAL A 72 1.20 -1.73 -8.88
N ALA A 73 1.13 -0.90 -9.91
CA ALA A 73 1.20 -1.32 -11.31
C ALA A 73 2.65 -1.67 -11.67
N HIS A 74 3.11 -2.82 -11.21
CA HIS A 74 4.43 -3.37 -11.52
C HIS A 74 4.30 -4.86 -11.77
N ALA A 75 4.52 -5.28 -13.01
CA ALA A 75 4.34 -6.67 -13.43
C ALA A 75 5.24 -7.62 -12.62
N PRO A 76 4.69 -8.55 -11.83
CA PRO A 76 5.49 -9.54 -11.15
C PRO A 76 6.05 -10.58 -12.15
N MET A 77 7.18 -11.18 -11.81
CA MET A 77 7.74 -12.29 -12.59
C MET A 77 6.98 -13.58 -12.27
N ASP A 78 6.58 -14.30 -13.32
CA ASP A 78 5.97 -15.63 -13.25
C ASP A 78 4.73 -15.75 -12.34
N ALA A 79 4.03 -14.64 -12.12
CA ALA A 79 2.82 -14.57 -11.32
C ALA A 79 1.82 -13.56 -11.89
N THR A 80 0.54 -13.74 -11.60
CA THR A 80 -0.52 -12.78 -11.92
C THR A 80 -0.54 -11.65 -10.88
N LEU A 81 -0.39 -12.02 -9.60
CA LEU A 81 -0.24 -11.08 -8.49
C LEU A 81 0.84 -11.57 -7.52
N VAL A 82 1.54 -10.60 -6.94
CA VAL A 82 2.43 -10.81 -5.79
C VAL A 82 2.01 -9.83 -4.70
N ALA A 83 2.01 -10.29 -3.45
CA ALA A 83 1.77 -9.43 -2.29
C ALA A 83 2.97 -9.48 -1.33
N GLU A 84 3.50 -8.32 -0.99
CA GLU A 84 4.38 -8.12 0.17
C GLU A 84 3.51 -7.79 1.37
N VAL A 85 3.62 -8.58 2.43
CA VAL A 85 2.84 -8.41 3.64
C VAL A 85 3.75 -8.11 4.83
N THR A 86 3.41 -7.06 5.57
CA THR A 86 4.06 -6.73 6.83
C THR A 86 3.16 -7.21 7.96
N TYR A 87 3.69 -8.06 8.84
CA TYR A 87 3.01 -8.57 10.01
C TYR A 87 3.62 -8.03 11.30
N TRP A 88 2.79 -7.97 12.35
CA TRP A 88 3.25 -7.76 13.71
C TRP A 88 3.44 -9.10 14.41
N GLU A 89 4.66 -9.35 14.91
CA GLU A 89 5.04 -10.65 15.48
C GLU A 89 4.61 -10.85 16.93
N GLN A 90 4.51 -9.75 17.67
CA GLN A 90 4.19 -9.78 19.10
C GLN A 90 2.73 -9.41 19.33
N THR A 91 2.20 -9.80 20.49
CA THR A 91 0.92 -9.24 20.91
C THR A 91 1.14 -7.79 21.32
N PRO A 92 0.57 -6.80 20.60
CA PRO A 92 0.72 -5.41 20.96
C PRO A 92 -0.10 -5.09 22.21
N LYS A 93 0.32 -4.05 22.94
CA LYS A 93 -0.47 -3.52 24.07
C LYS A 93 -1.69 -2.77 23.58
N SER A 94 -1.54 -2.07 22.46
CA SER A 94 -2.62 -1.37 21.76
C SER A 94 -2.38 -1.33 20.26
N ILE A 95 -3.44 -1.40 19.48
CA ILE A 95 -3.44 -1.06 18.06
C ILE A 95 -4.63 -0.15 17.78
N GLU A 96 -4.38 0.97 17.10
CA GLU A 96 -5.40 1.87 16.60
C GLU A 96 -5.37 1.87 15.08
N TYR A 97 -6.50 1.53 14.46
CA TYR A 97 -6.65 1.48 13.01
C TYR A 97 -7.35 2.74 12.52
N ASN A 98 -6.69 3.45 11.62
CA ASN A 98 -7.24 4.58 10.89
C ASN A 98 -7.28 4.25 9.39
N ASP A 99 -7.91 5.09 8.57
CA ASP A 99 -8.07 4.81 7.14
C ASP A 99 -6.72 4.67 6.40
N ASP A 100 -5.74 5.52 6.73
CA ASP A 100 -4.47 5.65 6.02
C ASP A 100 -3.26 5.25 6.88
N TYR A 101 -3.47 4.95 8.16
CA TYR A 101 -2.37 4.59 9.05
C TYR A 101 -2.83 3.77 10.26
N ILE A 102 -1.88 3.10 10.88
CA ILE A 102 -2.07 2.29 12.09
C ILE A 102 -1.07 2.78 13.13
N VAL A 103 -1.54 2.97 14.37
CA VAL A 103 -0.69 3.26 15.54
C VAL A 103 -0.55 2.01 16.38
N ILE A 104 0.67 1.62 16.73
CA ILE A 104 0.96 0.43 17.52
C ILE A 104 1.72 0.84 18.76
N ASP A 105 1.20 0.46 19.93
CA ASP A 105 1.79 0.67 21.27
C ASP A 105 2.13 2.14 21.58
N ASN A 106 1.55 3.11 20.86
CA ASN A 106 1.93 4.53 20.84
C ASN A 106 3.42 4.80 20.49
N ASP A 107 4.12 3.81 19.94
CA ASP A 107 5.54 3.88 19.60
C ASP A 107 5.79 3.88 18.08
N TYR A 108 4.87 3.27 17.32
CA TYR A 108 5.02 3.10 15.87
C TYR A 108 3.79 3.61 15.13
N ILE A 109 4.05 4.39 14.09
CA ILE A 109 3.04 4.77 13.09
C ILE A 109 3.44 4.11 11.77
N LEU A 110 2.54 3.31 11.22
CA LEU A 110 2.68 2.72 9.90
C LEU A 110 1.62 3.34 9.00
N SER A 111 2.02 4.02 7.94
CA SER A 111 1.11 4.56 6.93
C SER A 111 1.25 3.81 5.62
N GLY A 112 0.19 3.71 4.84
CA GLY A 112 0.20 3.01 3.55
C GLY A 112 -1.08 3.19 2.76
N GLY A 113 -1.03 2.85 1.46
CA GLY A 113 -2.18 3.03 0.57
C GLY A 113 -2.48 4.50 0.26
N LEU A 114 -1.50 5.39 0.42
CA LEU A 114 -1.67 6.79 0.04
C LEU A 114 -1.56 6.94 -1.47
N TYR A 115 -2.58 7.47 -2.07
CA TYR A 115 -2.68 7.73 -3.51
C TYR A 115 -3.01 9.19 -3.78
N SER A 116 -2.59 9.66 -4.93
CA SER A 116 -3.08 10.91 -5.51
C SER A 116 -3.88 10.62 -6.79
N ASP A 117 -4.48 11.65 -7.35
CA ASP A 117 -5.15 11.54 -8.64
C ASP A 117 -4.10 11.21 -9.72
N ILE A 118 -4.33 10.11 -10.44
CA ILE A 118 -3.41 9.60 -11.48
C ILE A 118 -3.33 10.50 -12.72
N GLU A 119 -4.27 11.43 -12.91
CA GLU A 119 -4.26 12.40 -14.01
C GLU A 119 -3.33 13.60 -13.72
N LEU A 120 -2.86 13.75 -12.50
CA LEU A 120 -1.92 14.79 -12.13
C LEU A 120 -0.48 14.42 -12.52
N HIS A 121 0.33 15.41 -12.84
CA HIS A 121 1.77 15.18 -13.02
C HIS A 121 2.46 14.79 -11.70
N THR A 122 3.60 14.10 -11.80
CA THR A 122 4.30 13.47 -10.67
C THR A 122 4.55 14.42 -9.48
N GLY A 123 4.96 15.68 -9.73
CA GLY A 123 5.21 16.64 -8.66
C GLY A 123 3.94 17.00 -7.86
N LEU A 124 2.78 17.19 -8.51
CA LEU A 124 1.51 17.44 -7.80
C LEU A 124 1.02 16.18 -7.07
N GLN A 125 1.23 15.00 -7.62
CA GLN A 125 0.93 13.75 -6.92
C GLN A 125 1.77 13.65 -5.63
N ALA A 126 3.06 13.93 -5.70
CA ALA A 126 3.97 13.97 -4.56
C ALA A 126 3.50 14.98 -3.50
N ASP A 127 3.22 16.21 -3.92
CA ASP A 127 2.73 17.28 -3.02
C ASP A 127 1.47 16.85 -2.24
N ASN A 128 0.51 16.22 -2.92
CA ASN A 128 -0.72 15.75 -2.28
C ASN A 128 -0.45 14.64 -1.26
N ILE A 129 0.41 13.69 -1.60
CA ILE A 129 0.79 12.59 -0.71
C ILE A 129 1.57 13.12 0.51
N PHE A 130 2.55 14.01 0.31
CA PHE A 130 3.31 14.58 1.42
C PHE A 130 2.48 15.50 2.31
N LYS A 131 1.49 16.22 1.78
CA LYS A 131 0.49 16.95 2.60
C LYS A 131 -0.26 15.98 3.51
N ARG A 132 -0.71 14.83 2.96
CA ARG A 132 -1.41 13.82 3.76
C ARG A 132 -0.50 13.22 4.84
N VAL A 133 0.76 12.93 4.52
CA VAL A 133 1.76 12.50 5.52
C VAL A 133 1.93 13.54 6.62
N ALA A 134 2.04 14.82 6.26
CA ALA A 134 2.18 15.90 7.24
C ALA A 134 0.94 16.03 8.16
N GLU A 135 -0.26 15.82 7.63
CA GLU A 135 -1.50 15.78 8.42
C GLU A 135 -1.47 14.64 9.44
N ILE A 136 -1.12 13.41 9.01
CA ILE A 136 -0.99 12.24 9.90
C ILE A 136 0.02 12.55 11.03
N LEU A 137 1.20 13.04 10.69
CA LEU A 137 2.23 13.38 11.67
C LEU A 137 1.73 14.46 12.65
N SER A 138 0.98 15.45 12.17
CA SER A 138 0.41 16.52 13.01
C SER A 138 -0.63 15.99 13.97
N VAL A 139 -1.53 15.11 13.52
CA VAL A 139 -2.57 14.49 14.38
C VAL A 139 -1.92 13.67 15.50
N GLU A 140 -0.87 12.92 15.16
CA GLU A 140 -0.14 12.07 16.12
C GLU A 140 0.90 12.83 16.96
N GLY A 141 1.05 14.14 16.75
CA GLY A 141 1.97 14.99 17.52
C GLY A 141 3.45 14.68 17.28
N VAL A 142 3.79 14.12 16.12
CA VAL A 142 5.18 13.78 15.75
C VAL A 142 5.67 14.64 14.58
N SER A 143 6.98 14.67 14.39
CA SER A 143 7.63 15.48 13.35
C SER A 143 8.17 14.62 12.19
N PRO A 144 8.43 15.19 11.01
CA PRO A 144 9.08 14.48 9.91
C PRO A 144 10.42 13.83 10.29
N ALA A 145 11.14 14.36 11.31
CA ALA A 145 12.38 13.76 11.82
C ALA A 145 12.18 12.37 12.45
N ASN A 146 10.94 11.99 12.76
CA ASN A 146 10.58 10.67 13.28
C ASN A 146 10.35 9.64 12.16
N ILE A 147 10.33 10.04 10.89
CA ILE A 147 10.20 9.10 9.76
C ILE A 147 11.49 8.30 9.65
N VAL A 148 11.42 7.01 9.93
CA VAL A 148 12.59 6.10 9.86
C VAL A 148 12.71 5.41 8.51
N ARG A 149 11.60 5.30 7.76
CA ARG A 149 11.57 4.63 6.47
C ARG A 149 10.38 5.07 5.62
N GLN A 150 10.61 5.22 4.31
CA GLN A 150 9.59 5.53 3.32
C GLN A 150 9.84 4.76 2.04
N TRP A 151 8.77 4.27 1.41
CA TRP A 151 8.79 3.71 0.06
C TRP A 151 7.81 4.47 -0.81
N ASN A 152 8.29 4.83 -2.00
CA ASN A 152 7.48 5.51 -2.99
C ASN A 152 7.50 4.70 -4.28
N TYR A 153 6.33 4.52 -4.86
CA TYR A 153 6.17 3.91 -6.18
C TYR A 153 5.79 5.02 -7.15
N ILE A 154 6.73 5.40 -8.01
CA ILE A 154 6.59 6.50 -8.95
C ILE A 154 6.43 5.90 -10.34
N GLU A 155 5.33 6.24 -11.02
CA GLU A 155 5.11 5.81 -12.39
C GLU A 155 6.21 6.35 -13.29
N ARG A 156 6.76 5.47 -14.16
CA ARG A 156 7.74 5.84 -15.18
C ARG A 156 8.89 6.67 -14.60
N ILE A 157 9.40 6.25 -13.46
CA ILE A 157 10.38 6.99 -12.63
C ILE A 157 11.60 7.50 -13.41
N THR A 158 12.00 6.80 -14.49
CA THR A 158 13.16 7.16 -15.33
C THR A 158 12.82 8.03 -16.53
N ASP A 159 11.54 8.27 -16.80
CA ASP A 159 11.11 9.05 -17.94
C ASP A 159 11.49 10.53 -17.79
N ILE A 160 11.89 11.11 -18.92
CA ILE A 160 12.23 12.54 -19.01
C ILE A 160 11.03 13.27 -19.60
N THR A 161 10.54 14.25 -18.88
CA THR A 161 9.48 15.17 -19.30
C THR A 161 10.10 16.56 -19.62
N PRO A 162 9.35 17.50 -20.23
CA PRO A 162 9.83 18.86 -20.40
C PRO A 162 10.25 19.56 -19.10
N ASP A 163 9.66 19.15 -17.96
CA ASP A 163 9.90 19.72 -16.64
C ASP A 163 11.03 19.00 -15.87
N GLY A 164 11.55 17.93 -16.40
CA GLY A 164 12.62 17.12 -15.78
C GLY A 164 12.31 15.62 -15.74
N GLN A 165 13.19 14.85 -15.12
CA GLN A 165 12.94 13.43 -14.90
C GLN A 165 11.93 13.21 -13.78
N ASN A 166 11.00 12.26 -13.93
CA ASN A 166 9.96 11.99 -12.92
C ASN A 166 10.55 11.76 -11.52
N TYR A 167 11.69 11.12 -11.40
CA TYR A 167 12.40 10.99 -10.12
C TYR A 167 12.82 12.33 -9.51
N GLN A 168 13.16 13.32 -10.32
CA GLN A 168 13.60 14.65 -9.85
C GLN A 168 12.42 15.57 -9.51
N LEU A 169 11.23 15.27 -10.07
CA LEU A 169 10.00 16.02 -9.82
C LEU A 169 9.30 15.56 -8.53
N PHE A 170 9.61 14.34 -8.09
CA PHE A 170 9.16 13.77 -6.83
C PHE A 170 10.00 14.29 -5.66
#